data_ef405d9700e5efd92b968f00df443439
#
_entry.id   ef405d9700e5efd92b968f00df443439
#
_cell.length_a   1.000
_cell.length_b   1.000
_cell.length_c   1.000
_cell.angle_alpha   90.00
_cell.angle_beta   90.00
_cell.angle_gamma   90.00
#
_symmetry.space_group_name_H-M   'P 1'
#
loop_
_entity.id
_entity.type
_entity.pdbx_description
1 polymer ?
#
loop_
_entity_poly.entity_id
_entity_poly.type
_entity_poly.pdbx_seq_one_letter_code
_entity_poly.pdbx_strand_id
1 'polypeptide(L)'
;MSQVRDRFYWLNQINKASTVINIDENLLSHDLGLRIAQGISKLLDDGSKPGGPRPGRVITLEPLLIGVVGIEATRLHVGRSSQDMHTTATIATIREQTLYLAEQLHRTTSRMVRMAEEHADTLVPNYTNGVAAQPNSYGHYLLGHVAGLLRDAERLQQFYARLDRSPMGTTVLNGTRWPLNRERIASYLGFSAIADNAYDAVQISSTEMPVELGSVCTGMMLHAGSYIQDVMTQYAQPRPWILLKEGGDNTYVSSAMPQKRNPGILNSTRAEASRIITLGFGRAIQAHNITPGMIDVRSTSDSVDVLKGATSVLKDWFRILGALQFNRERALEELNSDWTASQEVADVLMIRYDVPFRVGHHFVSEIVTHARQNDIRPSDFPYEQAQKLWVTAHKHLSLDTTRALPMSYDEFKEALNPAAIVQNRATTGGPQPAEMERMLKDARKKLKLFNAWISARSSFIETSLTNLETDFGKVLQGEGAASVE
;
A
#
# COMPACT_ATOMS: atom_id res chain seq x y z
N MET A 1 -14.87 2.03 11.23
CA MET A 1 -13.86 2.81 11.96
C MET A 1 -14.47 4.08 12.48
N SER A 2 -14.23 4.39 13.75
CA SER A 2 -14.57 5.67 14.35
C SER A 2 -13.91 6.81 13.58
N GLN A 3 -14.53 7.98 13.59
CA GLN A 3 -13.99 9.20 13.02
C GLN A 3 -12.56 9.43 13.55
N VAL A 4 -11.59 9.72 12.66
CA VAL A 4 -10.21 10.02 13.07
C VAL A 4 -10.21 11.17 14.09
N ARG A 5 -9.51 10.96 15.18
CA ARG A 5 -9.42 11.90 16.27
C ARG A 5 -8.65 13.14 15.83
N ASP A 6 -9.20 14.32 16.08
CA ASP A 6 -8.58 15.59 15.71
C ASP A 6 -7.50 16.04 16.72
N ARG A 7 -6.84 17.15 16.41
CA ARG A 7 -5.76 17.68 17.24
C ARG A 7 -6.23 18.17 18.60
N PHE A 8 -7.46 18.69 18.69
CA PHE A 8 -8.11 19.06 19.96
C PHE A 8 -8.26 17.85 20.87
N TYR A 9 -8.73 16.73 20.32
CA TYR A 9 -8.83 15.47 21.04
C TYR A 9 -7.47 15.06 21.63
N TRP A 10 -6.42 14.98 20.80
CA TRP A 10 -5.11 14.51 21.25
C TRP A 10 -4.45 15.44 22.29
N LEU A 11 -4.59 16.76 22.15
CA LEU A 11 -4.09 17.70 23.15
C LEU A 11 -4.78 17.52 24.51
N ASN A 12 -6.07 17.20 24.53
CA ASN A 12 -6.77 16.91 25.77
C ASN A 12 -6.45 15.55 26.34
N GLN A 13 -6.15 14.52 25.51
CA GLN A 13 -5.61 13.25 26.04
C GLN A 13 -4.24 13.46 26.71
N ILE A 14 -3.36 14.29 26.14
CA ILE A 14 -2.10 14.68 26.76
C ILE A 14 -2.35 15.40 28.10
N ASN A 15 -3.32 16.30 28.15
CA ASN A 15 -3.69 17.00 29.38
C ASN A 15 -4.22 16.03 30.44
N LYS A 16 -5.11 15.09 30.07
CA LYS A 16 -5.60 14.03 30.98
C LYS A 16 -4.46 13.18 31.54
N ALA A 17 -3.61 12.65 30.65
CA ALA A 17 -2.47 11.84 31.04
C ALA A 17 -1.53 12.59 31.99
N SER A 18 -1.20 13.85 31.67
CA SER A 18 -0.39 14.69 32.55
C SER A 18 -1.05 14.94 33.91
N THR A 19 -2.37 15.16 33.94
CA THR A 19 -3.09 15.38 35.21
C THR A 19 -3.02 14.15 36.10
N VAL A 20 -3.37 12.96 35.58
CA VAL A 20 -3.33 11.71 36.33
C VAL A 20 -1.92 11.44 36.86
N ILE A 21 -0.92 11.45 35.97
CA ILE A 21 0.45 11.08 36.34
C ILE A 21 1.07 12.09 37.31
N ASN A 22 0.85 13.40 37.11
CA ASN A 22 1.43 14.42 37.96
C ASN A 22 0.82 14.40 39.38
N ILE A 23 -0.42 13.96 39.55
CA ILE A 23 -1.01 13.69 40.87
C ILE A 23 -0.32 12.49 41.52
N ASP A 24 -0.25 11.36 40.81
CA ASP A 24 0.31 10.12 41.32
C ASP A 24 1.78 10.24 41.70
N GLU A 25 2.54 11.01 40.95
CA GLU A 25 3.98 11.26 41.19
C GLU A 25 4.22 12.45 42.17
N ASN A 26 3.16 12.97 42.82
CA ASN A 26 3.23 14.11 43.74
C ASN A 26 3.81 15.41 43.13
N LEU A 27 3.74 15.58 41.80
CA LEU A 27 4.13 16.79 41.07
C LEU A 27 3.01 17.83 41.02
N LEU A 28 1.79 17.41 41.30
CA LEU A 28 0.59 18.24 41.36
C LEU A 28 -0.24 17.81 42.58
N SER A 29 -0.72 18.77 43.38
CA SER A 29 -1.58 18.44 44.51
C SER A 29 -2.91 17.86 44.04
N HIS A 30 -3.46 16.95 44.82
CA HIS A 30 -4.73 16.26 44.47
C HIS A 30 -5.86 17.27 44.25
N ASP A 31 -6.03 18.26 45.13
CA ASP A 31 -7.07 19.28 45.04
C ASP A 31 -6.97 20.11 43.74
N LEU A 32 -5.79 20.59 43.40
CA LEU A 32 -5.58 21.29 42.14
C LEU A 32 -5.75 20.41 40.92
N GLY A 33 -5.28 19.14 41.01
CA GLY A 33 -5.48 18.14 39.96
C GLY A 33 -6.94 17.87 39.67
N LEU A 34 -7.79 17.75 40.71
CA LEU A 34 -9.23 17.60 40.57
C LEU A 34 -9.86 18.82 39.86
N ARG A 35 -9.51 20.03 40.26
CA ARG A 35 -10.02 21.26 39.60
C ARG A 35 -9.59 21.32 38.11
N ILE A 36 -8.35 20.94 37.82
CA ILE A 36 -7.85 20.87 36.44
C ILE A 36 -8.63 19.81 35.65
N ALA A 37 -8.86 18.61 36.22
CA ALA A 37 -9.63 17.55 35.57
C ALA A 37 -11.06 17.99 35.26
N GLN A 38 -11.73 18.68 36.19
CA GLN A 38 -13.04 19.28 35.96
C GLN A 38 -13.01 20.31 34.82
N GLY A 39 -11.95 21.15 34.77
CA GLY A 39 -11.74 22.13 33.71
C GLY A 39 -11.57 21.46 32.34
N ILE A 40 -10.75 20.42 32.25
CA ILE A 40 -10.55 19.63 31.01
C ILE A 40 -11.87 19.00 30.55
N SER A 41 -12.62 18.38 31.47
CA SER A 41 -13.93 17.80 31.16
C SER A 41 -14.89 18.84 30.60
N LYS A 42 -14.97 20.04 31.22
CA LYS A 42 -15.80 21.13 30.71
C LYS A 42 -15.38 21.57 29.30
N LEU A 43 -14.10 21.66 29.00
CA LEU A 43 -13.61 22.02 27.65
C LEU A 43 -14.01 20.98 26.61
N LEU A 44 -13.93 19.70 26.97
CA LEU A 44 -14.33 18.58 26.09
C LEU A 44 -15.85 18.61 25.85
N ASP A 45 -16.65 18.84 26.89
CA ASP A 45 -18.10 18.98 26.78
C ASP A 45 -18.50 20.16 25.89
N ASP A 46 -17.88 21.32 26.09
CA ASP A 46 -18.13 22.49 25.27
C ASP A 46 -17.70 22.27 23.81
N GLY A 47 -16.54 21.62 23.58
CA GLY A 47 -16.05 21.26 22.25
C GLY A 47 -16.83 20.13 21.55
N SER A 48 -17.67 19.39 22.27
CA SER A 48 -18.56 18.35 21.71
C SER A 48 -19.86 18.94 21.15
N LYS A 49 -20.26 20.14 21.56
CA LYS A 49 -21.48 20.81 21.11
C LYS A 49 -21.33 21.25 19.64
N PRO A 50 -22.43 21.27 18.86
CA PRO A 50 -22.41 21.81 17.51
C PRO A 50 -21.86 23.26 17.50
N GLY A 51 -20.78 23.51 16.74
CA GLY A 51 -20.10 24.82 16.70
C GLY A 51 -19.24 25.16 17.93
N GLY A 52 -19.08 24.22 18.86
CA GLY A 52 -18.25 24.40 20.05
C GLY A 52 -16.76 24.58 19.72
N PRO A 53 -15.98 25.27 20.59
CA PRO A 53 -14.58 25.57 20.35
C PRO A 53 -13.72 24.31 20.42
N ARG A 54 -12.95 24.04 19.35
CA ARG A 54 -12.00 22.91 19.27
C ARG A 54 -10.61 23.41 18.86
N PRO A 55 -9.91 24.16 19.72
CA PRO A 55 -8.61 24.71 19.37
C PRO A 55 -7.56 23.60 19.21
N GLY A 56 -6.88 23.57 18.07
CA GLY A 56 -5.83 22.61 17.75
C GLY A 56 -4.41 23.09 18.12
N ARG A 57 -4.26 24.15 18.89
CA ARG A 57 -2.98 24.71 19.32
C ARG A 57 -2.98 24.96 20.83
N VAL A 58 -1.86 24.65 21.49
CA VAL A 58 -1.72 24.84 22.96
C VAL A 58 -1.98 26.31 23.34
N ILE A 59 -1.41 27.25 22.58
CA ILE A 59 -1.58 28.69 22.83
C ILE A 59 -3.03 29.19 22.79
N THR A 60 -3.93 28.46 22.13
CA THR A 60 -5.35 28.76 22.07
C THR A 60 -6.19 27.89 23.01
N LEU A 61 -5.69 26.71 23.40
CA LEU A 61 -6.34 25.82 24.34
C LEU A 61 -6.13 26.21 25.80
N GLU A 62 -4.90 26.53 26.16
CA GLU A 62 -4.53 26.88 27.53
C GLU A 62 -5.32 28.09 28.12
N PRO A 63 -5.54 29.19 27.38
CA PRO A 63 -6.38 30.31 27.87
C PRO A 63 -7.82 29.86 28.22
N LEU A 64 -8.37 28.90 27.49
CA LEU A 64 -9.71 28.35 27.82
C LEU A 64 -9.68 27.62 29.16
N LEU A 65 -8.63 26.83 29.42
CA LEU A 65 -8.47 26.13 30.69
C LEU A 65 -8.25 27.10 31.83
N ILE A 66 -7.43 28.12 31.63
CA ILE A 66 -7.21 29.22 32.61
C ILE A 66 -8.52 29.94 32.92
N GLY A 67 -9.36 30.18 31.91
CA GLY A 67 -10.68 30.82 32.10
C GLY A 67 -11.65 29.99 32.97
N VAL A 68 -11.49 28.68 33.02
CA VAL A 68 -12.32 27.78 33.85
C VAL A 68 -11.72 27.57 35.26
N VAL A 69 -10.40 27.34 35.35
CA VAL A 69 -9.72 26.89 36.57
C VAL A 69 -9.00 28.02 37.31
N GLY A 70 -8.61 29.05 36.59
CA GLY A 70 -7.72 30.09 37.05
C GLY A 70 -6.27 29.86 36.63
N ILE A 71 -5.38 30.82 36.94
CA ILE A 71 -3.95 30.78 36.53
C ILE A 71 -3.22 29.56 37.06
N GLU A 72 -3.66 28.97 38.17
CA GLU A 72 -3.09 27.76 38.77
C GLU A 72 -3.18 26.54 37.83
N ALA A 73 -4.07 26.56 36.81
CA ALA A 73 -4.10 25.56 35.77
C ALA A 73 -2.74 25.40 35.06
N THR A 74 -1.94 26.43 34.99
CA THR A 74 -0.62 26.42 34.36
C THR A 74 0.39 25.55 35.10
N ARG A 75 0.11 25.13 36.34
CA ARG A 75 0.91 24.10 37.03
C ARG A 75 0.86 22.71 36.35
N LEU A 76 -0.10 22.50 35.44
CA LEU A 76 -0.08 21.34 34.55
C LEU A 76 1.12 21.33 33.58
N HIS A 77 1.81 22.45 33.41
CA HIS A 77 2.98 22.61 32.53
C HIS A 77 4.27 22.00 33.10
N VAL A 78 4.17 21.07 34.04
CA VAL A 78 5.32 20.32 34.57
C VAL A 78 6.02 19.61 33.42
N GLY A 79 7.27 20.03 33.12
CA GLY A 79 8.18 19.36 32.18
C GLY A 79 7.68 19.19 30.75
N ARG A 80 6.84 20.09 30.25
CA ARG A 80 6.32 20.02 28.88
C ARG A 80 6.38 21.37 28.19
N SER A 81 6.31 21.36 26.87
CA SER A 81 6.25 22.53 26.00
C SER A 81 5.14 22.35 24.97
N SER A 82 4.65 23.47 24.43
CA SER A 82 3.69 23.43 23.31
C SER A 82 4.21 22.62 22.12
N GLN A 83 5.51 22.55 21.93
CA GLN A 83 6.12 21.91 20.77
C GLN A 83 6.19 20.39 20.90
N ASP A 84 6.56 19.83 22.05
CA ASP A 84 6.51 18.38 22.28
C ASP A 84 5.05 17.88 22.32
N MET A 85 4.13 18.68 22.88
CA MET A 85 2.69 18.38 22.83
C MET A 85 2.16 18.33 21.40
N HIS A 86 2.50 19.32 20.56
CA HIS A 86 2.09 19.35 19.16
C HIS A 86 2.70 18.23 18.35
N THR A 87 3.98 17.91 18.57
CA THR A 87 4.64 16.77 17.91
C THR A 87 3.98 15.45 18.29
N THR A 88 3.69 15.26 19.58
CA THR A 88 2.97 14.06 20.08
C THR A 88 1.59 13.93 19.44
N ALA A 89 0.79 15.00 19.41
CA ALA A 89 -0.53 15.00 18.78
C ALA A 89 -0.44 14.74 17.27
N THR A 90 0.58 15.27 16.60
CA THR A 90 0.86 15.04 15.18
C THR A 90 1.16 13.57 14.90
N ILE A 91 2.10 12.99 15.65
CA ILE A 91 2.47 11.57 15.50
C ILE A 91 1.29 10.66 15.80
N ALA A 92 0.50 10.94 16.85
CA ALA A 92 -0.70 10.18 17.18
C ALA A 92 -1.73 10.20 16.02
N THR A 93 -1.95 11.37 15.40
CA THR A 93 -2.84 11.51 14.23
C THR A 93 -2.31 10.73 13.02
N ILE A 94 -1.02 10.87 12.69
CA ILE A 94 -0.40 10.18 11.55
C ILE A 94 -0.43 8.66 11.77
N ARG A 95 -0.19 8.19 13.00
CA ARG A 95 -0.24 6.79 13.39
C ARG A 95 -1.61 6.16 13.11
N GLU A 96 -2.69 6.81 13.51
CA GLU A 96 -4.06 6.35 13.22
C GLU A 96 -4.36 6.32 11.72
N GLN A 97 -3.99 7.38 11.00
CA GLN A 97 -4.16 7.43 9.54
C GLN A 97 -3.35 6.35 8.83
N THR A 98 -2.16 6.03 9.35
CA THR A 98 -1.32 4.94 8.83
C THR A 98 -1.97 3.58 9.02
N LEU A 99 -2.59 3.31 10.16
CA LEU A 99 -3.35 2.07 10.39
C LEU A 99 -4.57 1.99 9.46
N TYR A 100 -5.23 3.11 9.21
CA TYR A 100 -6.35 3.14 8.26
C TYR A 100 -5.89 2.90 6.81
N LEU A 101 -4.76 3.45 6.41
CA LEU A 101 -4.12 3.13 5.12
C LEU A 101 -3.77 1.63 5.04
N ALA A 102 -3.19 1.05 6.11
CA ALA A 102 -2.85 -0.36 6.19
C ALA A 102 -4.09 -1.27 6.01
N GLU A 103 -5.21 -0.89 6.60
CA GLU A 103 -6.48 -1.61 6.42
C GLU A 103 -6.94 -1.58 4.95
N GLN A 104 -6.85 -0.43 4.27
CA GLN A 104 -7.23 -0.35 2.86
C GLN A 104 -6.26 -1.14 1.97
N LEU A 105 -4.96 -1.10 2.27
CA LEU A 105 -3.96 -1.92 1.58
C LEU A 105 -4.26 -3.42 1.75
N HIS A 106 -4.57 -3.87 2.96
CA HIS A 106 -4.97 -5.25 3.24
C HIS A 106 -6.23 -5.64 2.44
N ARG A 107 -7.26 -4.80 2.42
CA ARG A 107 -8.52 -5.05 1.70
C ARG A 107 -8.29 -5.18 0.19
N THR A 108 -7.52 -4.27 -0.40
CA THR A 108 -7.23 -4.25 -1.83
C THR A 108 -6.40 -5.46 -2.23
N THR A 109 -5.35 -5.78 -1.46
CA THR A 109 -4.51 -6.95 -1.70
C THR A 109 -5.29 -8.26 -1.54
N SER A 110 -6.16 -8.36 -0.53
CA SER A 110 -7.03 -9.52 -0.32
C SER A 110 -8.01 -9.75 -1.47
N ARG A 111 -8.54 -8.67 -2.07
CA ARG A 111 -9.37 -8.77 -3.27
C ARG A 111 -8.58 -9.29 -4.46
N MET A 112 -7.37 -8.76 -4.65
CA MET A 112 -6.50 -9.20 -5.75
C MET A 112 -6.08 -10.67 -5.61
N VAL A 113 -5.84 -11.16 -4.38
CA VAL A 113 -5.57 -12.59 -4.11
C VAL A 113 -6.76 -13.47 -4.50
N ARG A 114 -7.99 -13.07 -4.15
CA ARG A 114 -9.20 -13.82 -4.57
C ARG A 114 -9.36 -13.84 -6.08
N MET A 115 -9.16 -12.70 -6.75
CA MET A 115 -9.19 -12.64 -8.21
C MET A 115 -8.08 -13.50 -8.84
N ALA A 116 -6.90 -13.55 -8.25
CA ALA A 116 -5.81 -14.40 -8.72
C ALA A 116 -6.19 -15.90 -8.66
N GLU A 117 -6.94 -16.30 -7.63
CA GLU A 117 -7.47 -17.65 -7.51
C GLU A 117 -8.57 -17.93 -8.54
N GLU A 118 -9.53 -17.02 -8.71
CA GLU A 118 -10.63 -17.09 -9.68
C GLU A 118 -10.14 -17.16 -11.14
N HIS A 119 -8.97 -16.61 -11.41
CA HIS A 119 -8.35 -16.54 -12.73
C HIS A 119 -7.06 -17.34 -12.86
N ALA A 120 -6.84 -18.33 -12.00
CA ALA A 120 -5.63 -19.14 -12.00
C ALA A 120 -5.42 -19.89 -13.35
N ASP A 121 -6.52 -20.26 -14.00
CA ASP A 121 -6.58 -20.95 -15.29
C ASP A 121 -6.94 -20.03 -16.49
N THR A 122 -7.19 -18.75 -16.26
CA THR A 122 -7.55 -17.80 -17.33
C THR A 122 -6.31 -17.44 -18.12
N LEU A 123 -6.17 -18.01 -19.31
CA LEU A 123 -5.04 -17.77 -20.21
C LEU A 123 -5.08 -16.36 -20.79
N VAL A 124 -3.97 -15.66 -20.69
CA VAL A 124 -3.79 -14.29 -21.20
C VAL A 124 -2.38 -14.12 -21.78
N PRO A 125 -2.18 -13.22 -22.75
CA PRO A 125 -0.84 -12.84 -23.14
C PRO A 125 -0.18 -11.96 -22.07
N ASN A 126 1.08 -12.24 -21.76
CA ASN A 126 1.94 -11.27 -21.10
C ASN A 126 2.60 -10.37 -22.13
N TYR A 127 2.76 -9.10 -21.78
CA TYR A 127 3.33 -8.10 -22.65
C TYR A 127 4.70 -7.64 -22.15
N THR A 128 5.60 -7.38 -23.10
CA THR A 128 6.83 -6.63 -22.85
C THR A 128 6.96 -5.53 -23.89
N ASN A 129 7.33 -4.33 -23.50
CA ASN A 129 7.40 -3.17 -24.39
C ASN A 129 6.08 -2.91 -25.17
N GLY A 130 4.93 -3.27 -24.62
CA GLY A 130 3.63 -3.12 -25.28
C GLY A 130 3.32 -4.20 -26.34
N VAL A 131 4.16 -5.24 -26.46
CA VAL A 131 4.01 -6.33 -27.43
C VAL A 131 3.72 -7.63 -26.68
N ALA A 132 2.75 -8.42 -27.17
CA ALA A 132 2.45 -9.75 -26.65
C ALA A 132 3.70 -10.64 -26.76
N ALA A 133 4.11 -11.25 -25.65
CA ALA A 133 5.38 -11.95 -25.53
C ALA A 133 5.22 -13.45 -25.28
N GLN A 134 4.54 -13.83 -24.21
CA GLN A 134 4.41 -15.21 -23.79
C GLN A 134 3.00 -15.52 -23.23
N PRO A 135 2.53 -16.78 -23.33
CA PRO A 135 1.33 -17.23 -22.62
C PRO A 135 1.52 -17.20 -21.11
N ASN A 136 0.49 -16.78 -20.40
CA ASN A 136 0.45 -16.76 -18.94
C ASN A 136 -0.97 -17.03 -18.45
N SER A 137 -1.16 -17.20 -17.12
CA SER A 137 -2.48 -17.05 -16.52
C SER A 137 -2.65 -15.66 -15.92
N TYR A 138 -3.87 -15.13 -15.96
CA TYR A 138 -4.16 -13.84 -15.32
C TYR A 138 -3.98 -13.91 -13.80
N GLY A 139 -4.25 -15.07 -13.21
CA GLY A 139 -3.97 -15.30 -11.80
C GLY A 139 -2.50 -15.13 -11.44
N HIS A 140 -1.60 -15.67 -12.26
CA HIS A 140 -0.15 -15.50 -12.06
C HIS A 140 0.27 -14.03 -12.21
N TYR A 141 -0.23 -13.33 -13.22
CA TYR A 141 -0.02 -11.89 -13.40
C TYR A 141 -0.45 -11.11 -12.14
N LEU A 142 -1.64 -11.37 -11.60
CA LEU A 142 -2.13 -10.73 -10.39
C LEU A 142 -1.26 -11.03 -9.17
N LEU A 143 -0.75 -12.25 -9.03
CA LEU A 143 0.16 -12.61 -7.93
C LEU A 143 1.48 -11.83 -7.97
N GLY A 144 1.93 -11.44 -9.16
CA GLY A 144 3.06 -10.50 -9.30
C GLY A 144 2.78 -9.15 -8.64
N HIS A 145 1.59 -8.58 -8.87
CA HIS A 145 1.15 -7.34 -8.20
C HIS A 145 0.92 -7.54 -6.70
N VAL A 146 0.34 -8.67 -6.29
CA VAL A 146 0.19 -9.04 -4.86
C VAL A 146 1.54 -9.04 -4.15
N ALA A 147 2.58 -9.60 -4.77
CA ALA A 147 3.93 -9.59 -4.19
C ALA A 147 4.47 -8.17 -4.00
N GLY A 148 4.16 -7.25 -4.92
CA GLY A 148 4.47 -5.82 -4.79
C GLY A 148 3.76 -5.20 -3.57
N LEU A 149 2.45 -5.39 -3.46
CA LEU A 149 1.64 -4.85 -2.36
C LEU A 149 2.02 -5.44 -0.99
N LEU A 150 2.44 -6.70 -0.93
CA LEU A 150 2.95 -7.30 0.31
C LEU A 150 4.28 -6.67 0.75
N ARG A 151 5.17 -6.31 -0.19
CA ARG A 151 6.39 -5.53 0.13
C ARG A 151 6.04 -4.12 0.62
N ASP A 152 4.97 -3.51 0.10
CA ASP A 152 4.49 -2.22 0.60
C ASP A 152 3.92 -2.35 2.02
N ALA A 153 3.24 -3.45 2.34
CA ALA A 153 2.80 -3.74 3.71
C ALA A 153 3.98 -3.87 4.68
N GLU A 154 5.07 -4.53 4.28
CA GLU A 154 6.30 -4.64 5.07
C GLU A 154 6.93 -3.26 5.32
N ARG A 155 7.05 -2.41 4.27
CA ARG A 155 7.56 -1.04 4.40
C ARG A 155 6.70 -0.20 5.35
N LEU A 156 5.38 -0.33 5.25
CA LEU A 156 4.43 0.39 6.10
C LEU A 156 4.55 -0.03 7.57
N GLN A 157 4.74 -1.32 7.85
CA GLN A 157 4.98 -1.84 9.20
C GLN A 157 6.30 -1.31 9.78
N GLN A 158 7.35 -1.27 8.98
CA GLN A 158 8.66 -0.75 9.38
C GLN A 158 8.60 0.77 9.65
N PHE A 159 7.92 1.53 8.81
CA PHE A 159 7.65 2.94 9.04
C PHE A 159 6.88 3.15 10.35
N TYR A 160 5.79 2.41 10.55
CA TYR A 160 4.98 2.49 11.77
C TYR A 160 5.78 2.21 13.04
N ALA A 161 6.69 1.26 13.03
CA ALA A 161 7.53 0.93 14.18
C ALA A 161 8.47 2.10 14.59
N ARG A 162 8.93 2.89 13.63
CA ARG A 162 9.70 4.11 13.89
C ARG A 162 8.81 5.28 14.35
N LEU A 163 7.62 5.39 13.76
CA LEU A 163 6.63 6.42 14.10
C LEU A 163 6.06 6.25 15.51
N ASP A 164 5.88 5.02 15.99
CA ASP A 164 5.15 4.70 17.23
C ASP A 164 6.00 4.89 18.49
N ARG A 165 6.67 6.06 18.58
CA ARG A 165 7.48 6.50 19.71
C ARG A 165 7.05 7.88 20.20
N SER A 166 6.75 7.99 21.49
CA SER A 166 6.25 9.22 22.10
C SER A 166 7.38 10.26 22.30
N PRO A 167 7.26 11.48 21.77
CA PRO A 167 8.16 12.60 22.07
C PRO A 167 7.76 13.37 23.34
N MET A 168 6.64 13.01 23.99
CA MET A 168 6.09 13.79 25.10
C MET A 168 7.05 13.83 26.30
N GLY A 169 7.14 15.00 26.94
CA GLY A 169 7.97 15.23 28.11
C GLY A 169 9.45 15.50 27.81
N THR A 170 9.79 15.81 26.56
CA THR A 170 11.15 16.20 26.16
C THR A 170 11.43 17.69 26.34
N THR A 171 10.42 18.49 26.62
CA THR A 171 10.49 19.96 26.71
C THR A 171 11.24 20.57 25.50
N VAL A 172 11.01 19.97 24.33
CA VAL A 172 11.51 20.34 22.98
C VAL A 172 12.94 19.93 22.65
N LEU A 173 13.92 20.10 23.55
CA LEU A 173 15.33 20.02 23.18
C LEU A 173 16.16 19.06 24.04
N ASN A 174 16.14 19.24 25.35
CA ASN A 174 17.09 18.61 26.25
C ASN A 174 16.47 18.07 27.54
N GLY A 175 15.15 17.88 27.55
CA GLY A 175 14.43 17.39 28.73
C GLY A 175 14.20 18.49 29.78
N THR A 176 13.93 18.07 31.00
CA THR A 176 13.51 18.95 32.11
C THR A 176 14.14 18.50 33.42
N ARG A 177 14.16 19.39 34.41
CA ARG A 177 14.52 19.06 35.79
C ARG A 177 13.41 18.27 36.52
N TRP A 178 12.17 18.32 36.02
CA TRP A 178 11.07 17.59 36.61
C TRP A 178 11.23 16.07 36.39
N PRO A 179 11.01 15.23 37.41
CA PRO A 179 11.10 13.77 37.29
C PRO A 179 9.82 13.22 36.62
N LEU A 180 9.64 13.50 35.35
CA LEU A 180 8.48 13.03 34.58
C LEU A 180 8.54 11.54 34.27
N ASN A 181 7.42 10.85 34.45
CA ASN A 181 7.24 9.48 33.99
C ASN A 181 6.79 9.45 32.52
N ARG A 182 7.76 9.58 31.60
CA ARG A 182 7.53 9.63 30.14
C ARG A 182 6.97 8.32 29.61
N GLU A 183 7.38 7.20 30.17
CA GLU A 183 6.93 5.84 29.77
C GLU A 183 5.43 5.69 30.06
N ARG A 184 4.97 6.13 31.23
CA ARG A 184 3.56 6.07 31.59
C ARG A 184 2.71 7.02 30.73
N ILE A 185 3.20 8.20 30.39
CA ILE A 185 2.53 9.10 29.45
C ILE A 185 2.41 8.43 28.08
N ALA A 186 3.49 7.82 27.57
CA ALA A 186 3.49 7.09 26.32
C ALA A 186 2.46 5.95 26.33
N SER A 187 2.42 5.17 27.39
CA SER A 187 1.47 4.06 27.58
C SER A 187 0.01 4.53 27.51
N TYR A 188 -0.37 5.59 28.25
CA TYR A 188 -1.73 6.15 28.21
C TYR A 188 -2.14 6.68 26.84
N LEU A 189 -1.19 7.22 26.09
CA LEU A 189 -1.44 7.71 24.73
C LEU A 189 -1.34 6.60 23.66
N GLY A 190 -1.13 5.35 24.07
CA GLY A 190 -1.06 4.19 23.18
C GLY A 190 0.20 4.17 22.31
N PHE A 191 1.32 4.71 22.75
CA PHE A 191 2.62 4.55 22.09
C PHE A 191 3.35 3.32 22.64
N SER A 192 4.03 2.60 21.74
CA SER A 192 4.79 1.39 22.13
C SER A 192 6.05 1.69 22.92
N ALA A 193 6.62 2.88 22.82
CA ALA A 193 7.82 3.31 23.51
C ALA A 193 7.93 4.85 23.54
N ILE A 194 8.90 5.36 24.31
CA ILE A 194 9.36 6.74 24.23
C ILE A 194 10.41 6.91 23.13
N ALA A 195 10.59 8.12 22.62
CA ALA A 195 11.80 8.50 21.89
C ALA A 195 12.91 8.81 22.90
N ASP A 196 14.04 8.10 22.81
CA ASP A 196 15.09 8.13 23.83
C ASP A 196 15.78 9.48 23.96
N ASN A 197 16.21 10.06 22.84
CA ASN A 197 16.89 11.33 22.82
C ASN A 197 15.88 12.47 22.66
N ALA A 198 15.86 13.41 23.60
CA ALA A 198 14.91 14.52 23.63
C ALA A 198 15.05 15.44 22.40
N TYR A 199 16.26 15.65 21.91
CA TYR A 199 16.51 16.48 20.72
C TYR A 199 16.04 15.77 19.46
N ASP A 200 16.39 14.51 19.27
CA ASP A 200 15.93 13.69 18.16
C ASP A 200 14.41 13.64 18.08
N ALA A 201 13.74 13.38 19.20
CA ALA A 201 12.31 13.20 19.31
C ALA A 201 11.46 14.30 18.67
N VAL A 202 11.94 15.53 18.68
CA VAL A 202 11.19 16.71 18.18
C VAL A 202 11.90 17.41 17.03
N GLN A 203 13.24 17.39 16.97
CA GLN A 203 14.00 18.19 16.01
C GLN A 203 14.43 17.40 14.78
N ILE A 204 14.89 16.17 14.93
CA ILE A 204 15.39 15.34 13.81
C ILE A 204 14.27 14.49 13.21
N SER A 205 13.62 13.65 14.03
CA SER A 205 12.60 12.71 13.56
C SER A 205 11.40 13.41 12.92
N SER A 206 11.07 14.63 13.36
CA SER A 206 9.99 15.44 12.75
C SER A 206 10.28 15.86 11.31
N THR A 207 11.54 15.85 10.89
CA THR A 207 11.98 16.12 9.51
C THR A 207 12.02 14.85 8.67
N GLU A 208 12.50 13.75 9.26
CA GLU A 208 12.65 12.46 8.57
C GLU A 208 11.33 11.75 8.31
N MET A 209 10.43 11.76 9.30
CA MET A 209 9.16 11.01 9.25
C MET A 209 8.28 11.39 8.04
N PRO A 210 8.09 12.67 7.67
CA PRO A 210 7.33 13.03 6.47
C PRO A 210 7.98 12.55 5.18
N VAL A 211 9.31 12.51 5.11
CA VAL A 211 10.06 12.02 3.94
C VAL A 211 9.91 10.51 3.79
N GLU A 212 10.04 9.76 4.89
CA GLU A 212 9.85 8.31 4.90
C GLU A 212 8.41 7.94 4.53
N LEU A 213 7.41 8.62 5.11
CA LEU A 213 6.00 8.44 4.77
C LEU A 213 5.75 8.67 3.27
N GLY A 214 6.27 9.76 2.73
CA GLY A 214 6.18 10.09 1.31
C GLY A 214 6.75 8.98 0.43
N SER A 215 7.89 8.42 0.81
CA SER A 215 8.56 7.33 0.10
C SER A 215 7.74 6.03 0.12
N VAL A 216 7.19 5.66 1.27
CA VAL A 216 6.32 4.48 1.42
C VAL A 216 5.07 4.61 0.56
N CYS A 217 4.38 5.75 0.64
CA CYS A 217 3.19 6.01 -0.17
C CYS A 217 3.51 6.05 -1.67
N THR A 218 4.66 6.61 -2.07
CA THR A 218 5.12 6.61 -3.47
C THR A 218 5.22 5.20 -4.03
N GLY A 219 5.79 4.25 -3.29
CA GLY A 219 5.85 2.84 -3.70
C GLY A 219 4.48 2.25 -4.03
N MET A 220 3.50 2.47 -3.15
CA MET A 220 2.11 2.01 -3.37
C MET A 220 1.48 2.66 -4.61
N MET A 221 1.71 3.96 -4.83
CA MET A 221 1.15 4.69 -5.97
C MET A 221 1.75 4.24 -7.29
N LEU A 222 3.05 3.90 -7.32
CA LEU A 222 3.70 3.31 -8.51
C LEU A 222 3.08 1.95 -8.86
N HIS A 223 2.81 1.09 -7.87
CA HIS A 223 2.14 -0.20 -8.11
C HIS A 223 0.71 0.00 -8.64
N ALA A 224 -0.06 0.92 -8.06
CA ALA A 224 -1.40 1.23 -8.53
C ALA A 224 -1.38 1.78 -9.96
N GLY A 225 -0.49 2.74 -10.23
CA GLY A 225 -0.36 3.36 -11.55
C GLY A 225 0.06 2.36 -12.63
N SER A 226 0.99 1.45 -12.34
CA SER A 226 1.43 0.40 -13.26
C SER A 226 0.28 -0.54 -13.63
N TYR A 227 -0.44 -1.06 -12.64
CA TYR A 227 -1.60 -1.93 -12.88
C TYR A 227 -2.71 -1.24 -13.69
N ILE A 228 -3.05 0.00 -13.31
CA ILE A 228 -4.08 0.78 -14.01
C ILE A 228 -3.66 1.04 -15.46
N GLN A 229 -2.38 1.36 -15.71
CA GLN A 229 -1.90 1.61 -17.07
C GLN A 229 -1.96 0.35 -17.94
N ASP A 230 -1.65 -0.82 -17.40
CA ASP A 230 -1.80 -2.09 -18.12
C ASP A 230 -3.27 -2.33 -18.54
N VAL A 231 -4.22 -2.12 -17.63
CA VAL A 231 -5.65 -2.21 -17.97
C VAL A 231 -6.02 -1.18 -19.02
N MET A 232 -5.52 0.06 -18.91
CA MET A 232 -5.80 1.11 -19.89
C MET A 232 -5.24 0.82 -21.30
N THR A 233 -4.15 0.07 -21.40
CA THR A 233 -3.59 -0.35 -22.68
C THR A 233 -4.59 -1.17 -23.49
N GLN A 234 -5.43 -1.96 -22.81
CA GLN A 234 -6.49 -2.73 -23.45
C GLN A 234 -7.59 -1.84 -24.09
N TYR A 235 -7.87 -0.67 -23.50
CA TYR A 235 -8.85 0.25 -24.06
C TYR A 235 -8.44 0.84 -25.42
N ALA A 236 -7.17 0.79 -25.77
CA ALA A 236 -6.67 1.19 -27.09
C ALA A 236 -6.80 0.07 -28.15
N GLN A 237 -7.07 -1.16 -27.74
CA GLN A 237 -7.20 -2.29 -28.64
C GLN A 237 -8.58 -2.27 -29.34
N PRO A 238 -8.66 -2.67 -30.62
CA PRO A 238 -9.95 -2.77 -31.34
C PRO A 238 -10.93 -3.74 -30.69
N ARG A 239 -10.41 -4.82 -30.07
CA ARG A 239 -11.18 -5.86 -29.39
C ARG A 239 -10.47 -6.24 -28.07
N PRO A 240 -10.68 -5.45 -27.02
CA PRO A 240 -10.03 -5.70 -25.73
C PRO A 240 -10.58 -6.97 -25.07
N TRP A 241 -9.73 -7.70 -24.33
CA TRP A 241 -10.13 -8.86 -23.54
C TRP A 241 -10.42 -8.52 -22.07
N ILE A 242 -10.07 -7.32 -21.62
CA ILE A 242 -10.38 -6.79 -20.28
C ILE A 242 -10.91 -5.37 -20.39
N LEU A 243 -12.04 -5.12 -19.74
CA LEU A 243 -12.71 -3.81 -19.68
C LEU A 243 -13.33 -3.62 -18.30
N LEU A 244 -13.75 -2.40 -18.01
CA LEU A 244 -14.62 -2.11 -16.87
C LEU A 244 -16.09 -2.34 -17.24
N LYS A 245 -16.87 -2.79 -16.24
CA LYS A 245 -18.33 -2.74 -16.31
C LYS A 245 -18.78 -1.30 -16.58
N GLU A 246 -19.62 -1.12 -17.58
CA GLU A 246 -20.13 0.20 -17.99
C GLU A 246 -21.06 0.81 -16.93
N GLY A 247 -21.07 2.14 -16.90
CA GLY A 247 -21.95 2.93 -16.04
C GLY A 247 -21.46 3.13 -14.61
N GLY A 248 -22.29 3.74 -13.80
CA GLY A 248 -21.91 4.19 -12.47
C GLY A 248 -20.74 5.18 -12.54
N ASP A 249 -19.86 5.11 -11.56
CA ASP A 249 -18.62 5.90 -11.54
C ASP A 249 -17.45 5.21 -12.28
N ASN A 250 -17.69 4.06 -12.93
CA ASN A 250 -16.61 3.32 -13.62
C ASN A 250 -16.27 3.95 -14.95
N THR A 251 -17.32 4.23 -15.76
CA THR A 251 -17.18 4.77 -17.12
C THR A 251 -18.17 5.89 -17.36
N TYR A 252 -17.87 6.76 -18.33
CA TYR A 252 -18.81 7.76 -18.82
C TYR A 252 -18.86 7.79 -20.33
N VAL A 253 -20.04 8.13 -20.87
CA VAL A 253 -20.29 8.23 -22.31
C VAL A 253 -19.70 9.54 -22.85
N SER A 254 -19.08 9.48 -24.04
CA SER A 254 -18.64 10.68 -24.74
C SER A 254 -19.86 11.53 -25.16
N SER A 255 -19.76 12.84 -25.05
CA SER A 255 -20.81 13.78 -25.46
C SER A 255 -21.03 13.83 -26.97
N ALA A 256 -20.01 13.43 -27.74
CA ALA A 256 -20.05 13.51 -29.22
C ALA A 256 -20.05 12.13 -29.90
N MET A 257 -19.50 11.09 -29.24
CA MET A 257 -19.31 9.76 -29.82
C MET A 257 -20.10 8.73 -29.02
N PRO A 258 -21.30 8.31 -29.43
CA PRO A 258 -22.20 7.47 -28.63
C PRO A 258 -21.64 6.11 -28.25
N GLN A 259 -20.74 5.54 -29.04
CA GLN A 259 -20.09 4.24 -28.76
C GLN A 259 -18.95 4.32 -27.77
N LYS A 260 -18.42 5.53 -27.49
CA LYS A 260 -17.21 5.70 -26.68
C LYS A 260 -17.52 5.65 -25.18
N ARG A 261 -16.94 4.68 -24.49
CA ARG A 261 -16.99 4.51 -23.04
C ARG A 261 -15.64 4.86 -22.44
N ASN A 262 -15.55 6.03 -21.82
CA ASN A 262 -14.30 6.49 -21.21
C ASN A 262 -14.11 5.84 -19.84
N PRO A 263 -12.93 5.26 -19.51
CA PRO A 263 -12.68 4.62 -18.23
C PRO A 263 -12.38 5.67 -17.14
N GLY A 264 -13.44 6.36 -16.69
CA GLY A 264 -13.34 7.51 -15.77
C GLY A 264 -12.57 7.20 -14.50
N ILE A 265 -12.90 6.09 -13.83
CA ILE A 265 -12.25 5.70 -12.59
C ILE A 265 -10.76 5.37 -12.78
N LEU A 266 -10.35 4.77 -13.91
CA LEU A 266 -8.93 4.52 -14.19
C LEU A 266 -8.16 5.83 -14.33
N ASN A 267 -8.73 6.79 -15.08
CA ASN A 267 -8.12 8.10 -15.31
C ASN A 267 -7.96 8.89 -14.00
N SER A 268 -9.02 8.99 -13.20
CA SER A 268 -9.01 9.75 -11.95
C SER A 268 -8.07 9.12 -10.91
N THR A 269 -8.10 7.79 -10.76
CA THR A 269 -7.25 7.09 -9.81
C THR A 269 -5.76 7.22 -10.17
N ARG A 270 -5.42 7.10 -11.46
CA ARG A 270 -4.05 7.31 -11.94
C ARG A 270 -3.57 8.75 -11.72
N ALA A 271 -4.42 9.74 -11.99
CA ALA A 271 -4.10 11.14 -11.76
C ALA A 271 -3.87 11.44 -10.27
N GLU A 272 -4.72 10.89 -9.39
CA GLU A 272 -4.56 11.03 -7.95
C GLU A 272 -3.28 10.35 -7.45
N ALA A 273 -2.96 9.14 -7.94
CA ALA A 273 -1.69 8.48 -7.62
C ALA A 273 -0.48 9.36 -7.98
N SER A 274 -0.49 10.00 -9.16
CA SER A 274 0.57 10.94 -9.58
C SER A 274 0.65 12.17 -8.65
N ARG A 275 -0.50 12.69 -8.21
CA ARG A 275 -0.54 13.80 -7.24
C ARG A 275 0.11 13.41 -5.91
N ILE A 276 -0.17 12.22 -5.40
CA ILE A 276 0.42 11.74 -4.14
C ILE A 276 1.93 11.50 -4.26
N ILE A 277 2.41 10.98 -5.38
CA ILE A 277 3.85 10.89 -5.67
C ILE A 277 4.49 12.27 -5.60
N THR A 278 3.90 13.27 -6.22
CA THR A 278 4.40 14.65 -6.20
C THR A 278 4.47 15.21 -4.77
N LEU A 279 3.42 15.01 -3.96
CA LEU A 279 3.40 15.42 -2.57
C LEU A 279 4.47 14.69 -1.73
N GLY A 280 4.67 13.39 -1.96
CA GLY A 280 5.68 12.59 -1.29
C GLY A 280 7.11 13.10 -1.57
N PHE A 281 7.43 13.35 -2.83
CA PHE A 281 8.73 13.92 -3.22
C PHE A 281 8.90 15.35 -2.70
N GLY A 282 7.84 16.16 -2.67
CA GLY A 282 7.85 17.50 -2.10
C GLY A 282 8.36 17.52 -0.66
N ARG A 283 8.12 16.47 0.12
CA ARG A 283 8.62 16.35 1.49
C ARG A 283 10.15 16.32 1.57
N ALA A 284 10.80 15.57 0.70
CA ALA A 284 12.26 15.52 0.65
C ALA A 284 12.86 16.88 0.27
N ILE A 285 12.23 17.59 -0.66
CA ILE A 285 12.66 18.94 -1.07
C ILE A 285 12.51 19.93 0.10
N GLN A 286 11.37 19.88 0.81
CA GLN A 286 11.11 20.76 1.96
C GLN A 286 12.04 20.46 3.15
N ALA A 287 12.44 19.21 3.36
CA ALA A 287 13.34 18.81 4.43
C ALA A 287 14.82 19.09 4.14
N HIS A 288 15.17 19.26 2.86
CA HIS A 288 16.55 19.46 2.44
C HIS A 288 17.08 20.83 2.87
N ASN A 289 18.28 20.83 3.46
CA ASN A 289 19.05 22.03 3.81
C ASN A 289 18.34 22.97 4.82
N ILE A 290 17.58 22.39 5.76
CA ILE A 290 16.88 23.09 6.82
C ILE A 290 17.57 22.82 8.16
N THR A 291 17.82 23.89 8.92
CA THR A 291 18.33 23.78 10.29
C THR A 291 17.31 23.06 11.18
N PRO A 292 17.73 22.08 12.00
CA PRO A 292 16.83 21.43 12.94
C PRO A 292 16.05 22.44 13.78
N GLY A 293 14.76 22.20 13.97
CA GLY A 293 13.91 23.10 14.74
C GLY A 293 13.10 24.10 13.93
N MET A 294 13.34 24.22 12.63
CA MET A 294 12.53 25.08 11.76
C MET A 294 11.10 24.55 11.61
N ILE A 295 10.14 25.45 11.49
CA ILE A 295 8.71 25.11 11.45
C ILE A 295 8.25 24.62 10.07
N ASP A 296 8.99 24.91 9.03
CA ASP A 296 8.63 24.73 7.62
C ASP A 296 8.25 23.27 7.27
N VAL A 297 8.94 22.31 7.87
CA VAL A 297 8.74 20.88 7.62
C VAL A 297 7.75 20.20 8.56
N ARG A 298 7.22 20.94 9.54
CA ARG A 298 6.37 20.38 10.59
C ARG A 298 4.88 20.39 10.28
N SER A 299 4.49 20.69 9.04
CA SER A 299 3.08 20.69 8.66
C SER A 299 2.47 19.29 8.73
N THR A 300 1.58 19.09 9.71
CA THR A 300 0.81 17.86 9.86
C THR A 300 -0.15 17.67 8.69
N SER A 301 -0.72 18.76 8.15
CA SER A 301 -1.71 18.72 7.07
C SER A 301 -1.19 17.98 5.86
N ASP A 302 0.01 18.26 5.42
CA ASP A 302 0.58 17.67 4.22
C ASP A 302 0.83 16.18 4.36
N SER A 303 1.29 15.70 5.54
CA SER A 303 1.44 14.26 5.81
C SER A 303 0.08 13.54 5.86
N VAL A 304 -0.93 14.19 6.43
CA VAL A 304 -2.31 13.70 6.44
C VAL A 304 -2.90 13.68 5.03
N ASP A 305 -2.59 14.65 4.18
CA ASP A 305 -3.05 14.70 2.79
C ASP A 305 -2.43 13.60 1.95
N VAL A 306 -1.14 13.28 2.14
CA VAL A 306 -0.48 12.13 1.54
C VAL A 306 -1.19 10.83 1.94
N LEU A 307 -1.47 10.62 3.23
CA LEU A 307 -2.15 9.42 3.75
C LEU A 307 -3.58 9.30 3.24
N LYS A 308 -4.36 10.38 3.26
CA LYS A 308 -5.74 10.42 2.77
C LYS A 308 -5.80 10.13 1.28
N GLY A 309 -4.91 10.74 0.49
CA GLY A 309 -4.85 10.53 -0.94
C GLY A 309 -4.45 9.09 -1.29
N ALA A 310 -3.41 8.54 -0.64
CA ALA A 310 -3.01 7.15 -0.82
C ALA A 310 -4.14 6.18 -0.44
N THR A 311 -4.84 6.47 0.65
CA THR A 311 -6.03 5.71 1.07
C THR A 311 -7.15 5.77 0.02
N SER A 312 -7.40 6.94 -0.59
CA SER A 312 -8.39 7.09 -1.65
C SER A 312 -8.02 6.27 -2.89
N VAL A 313 -6.77 6.31 -3.32
CA VAL A 313 -6.27 5.51 -4.45
C VAL A 313 -6.46 4.00 -4.19
N LEU A 314 -6.15 3.51 -2.98
CA LEU A 314 -6.37 2.10 -2.65
C LEU A 314 -7.86 1.72 -2.63
N LYS A 315 -8.75 2.60 -2.17
CA LYS A 315 -10.21 2.39 -2.23
C LYS A 315 -10.70 2.31 -3.68
N ASP A 316 -10.24 3.22 -4.52
CA ASP A 316 -10.62 3.22 -5.93
C ASP A 316 -10.02 2.03 -6.68
N TRP A 317 -8.78 1.64 -6.36
CA TRP A 317 -8.20 0.40 -6.89
C TRP A 317 -9.02 -0.83 -6.48
N PHE A 318 -9.45 -0.90 -5.22
CA PHE A 318 -10.38 -1.95 -4.77
C PHE A 318 -11.68 -1.97 -5.59
N ARG A 319 -12.26 -0.79 -5.92
CA ARG A 319 -13.45 -0.67 -6.79
C ARG A 319 -13.15 -1.09 -8.22
N ILE A 320 -12.02 -0.65 -8.78
CA ILE A 320 -11.56 -1.03 -10.12
C ILE A 320 -11.49 -2.56 -10.23
N LEU A 321 -10.80 -3.24 -9.31
CA LEU A 321 -10.72 -4.69 -9.30
C LEU A 321 -12.09 -5.37 -9.34
N GLY A 322 -13.10 -4.79 -8.70
CA GLY A 322 -14.45 -5.34 -8.71
C GLY A 322 -15.31 -4.97 -9.91
N ALA A 323 -14.85 -4.03 -10.71
CA ALA A 323 -15.54 -3.59 -11.90
C ALA A 323 -14.96 -4.22 -13.18
N LEU A 324 -13.83 -4.91 -13.09
CA LEU A 324 -13.21 -5.57 -14.24
C LEU A 324 -14.10 -6.68 -14.79
N GLN A 325 -14.19 -6.74 -16.10
CA GLN A 325 -14.85 -7.80 -16.87
C GLN A 325 -13.86 -8.41 -17.84
N PHE A 326 -13.81 -9.74 -17.88
CA PHE A 326 -12.87 -10.52 -18.65
C PHE A 326 -13.59 -11.27 -19.77
N ASN A 327 -13.09 -11.17 -20.99
CA ASN A 327 -13.45 -12.02 -22.09
C ASN A 327 -12.35 -13.08 -22.30
N ARG A 328 -12.53 -14.24 -21.67
CA ARG A 328 -11.55 -15.36 -21.71
C ARG A 328 -11.31 -15.88 -23.12
N GLU A 329 -12.37 -15.95 -23.93
CA GLU A 329 -12.29 -16.40 -25.32
C GLU A 329 -11.46 -15.43 -26.15
N ARG A 330 -11.67 -14.13 -25.98
CA ARG A 330 -10.90 -13.12 -26.70
C ARG A 330 -9.42 -13.09 -26.28
N ALA A 331 -9.12 -13.31 -25.01
CA ALA A 331 -7.75 -13.40 -24.54
C ALA A 331 -7.02 -14.61 -25.15
N LEU A 332 -7.70 -15.76 -25.21
CA LEU A 332 -7.17 -16.97 -25.86
C LEU A 332 -7.05 -16.76 -27.40
N GLU A 333 -8.01 -16.08 -28.04
CA GLU A 333 -7.92 -15.73 -29.45
C GLU A 333 -6.68 -14.87 -29.74
N GLU A 334 -6.35 -13.91 -28.85
CA GLU A 334 -5.15 -13.10 -29.00
C GLU A 334 -3.87 -13.92 -28.91
N LEU A 335 -3.78 -14.84 -27.94
CA LEU A 335 -2.68 -15.80 -27.83
C LEU A 335 -2.52 -16.67 -29.09
N ASN A 336 -3.64 -17.11 -29.65
CA ASN A 336 -3.64 -17.94 -30.86
C ASN A 336 -3.51 -17.15 -32.17
N SER A 337 -3.61 -15.84 -32.13
CA SER A 337 -3.45 -14.95 -33.30
C SER A 337 -2.02 -14.47 -33.52
N ASP A 338 -1.19 -14.50 -32.47
CA ASP A 338 0.22 -14.16 -32.54
C ASP A 338 1.07 -15.38 -32.15
N TRP A 339 2.33 -15.33 -32.46
CA TRP A 339 3.30 -16.41 -32.24
C TRP A 339 3.93 -16.38 -30.83
N THR A 340 3.13 -16.07 -29.82
CA THR A 340 3.57 -15.98 -28.41
C THR A 340 4.10 -17.31 -27.85
N ALA A 341 3.67 -18.43 -28.40
CA ALA A 341 4.12 -19.78 -28.04
C ALA A 341 5.41 -20.22 -28.76
N SER A 342 5.92 -19.42 -29.69
CA SER A 342 6.99 -19.85 -30.60
C SER A 342 8.29 -20.27 -29.92
N GLN A 343 8.67 -19.62 -28.82
CA GLN A 343 9.87 -19.98 -28.05
C GLN A 343 9.84 -21.43 -27.55
N GLU A 344 8.68 -21.95 -27.17
CA GLU A 344 8.55 -23.29 -26.61
C GLU A 344 9.00 -24.37 -27.59
N VAL A 345 8.79 -24.16 -28.88
CA VAL A 345 9.29 -25.09 -29.92
C VAL A 345 10.82 -25.21 -29.87
N ALA A 346 11.53 -24.08 -29.70
CA ALA A 346 12.99 -24.09 -29.59
C ALA A 346 13.43 -24.75 -28.26
N ASP A 347 12.72 -24.49 -27.17
CA ASP A 347 13.03 -25.09 -25.87
C ASP A 347 12.80 -26.61 -25.87
N VAL A 348 11.72 -27.10 -26.45
CA VAL A 348 11.43 -28.54 -26.59
C VAL A 348 12.49 -29.22 -27.45
N LEU A 349 12.90 -28.62 -28.57
CA LEU A 349 13.98 -29.12 -29.41
C LEU A 349 15.29 -29.26 -28.63
N MET A 350 15.62 -28.30 -27.79
CA MET A 350 16.81 -28.34 -26.96
C MET A 350 16.70 -29.40 -25.84
N ILE A 351 15.58 -29.42 -25.12
CA ILE A 351 15.40 -30.28 -23.94
C ILE A 351 15.28 -31.76 -24.32
N ARG A 352 14.52 -32.08 -25.38
CA ARG A 352 14.22 -33.48 -25.75
C ARG A 352 15.16 -34.06 -26.78
N TYR A 353 15.77 -33.21 -27.64
CA TYR A 353 16.51 -33.66 -28.81
C TYR A 353 17.93 -33.15 -28.87
N ASP A 354 18.41 -32.48 -27.80
CA ASP A 354 19.76 -31.91 -27.70
C ASP A 354 20.12 -30.97 -28.87
N VAL A 355 19.11 -30.29 -29.43
CA VAL A 355 19.32 -29.31 -30.50
C VAL A 355 19.82 -28.00 -29.87
N PRO A 356 20.97 -27.44 -30.31
CA PRO A 356 21.45 -26.18 -29.77
C PRO A 356 20.40 -25.09 -29.92
N PHE A 357 20.18 -24.27 -28.85
CA PHE A 357 19.13 -23.25 -28.79
C PHE A 357 19.09 -22.36 -30.04
N ARG A 358 20.24 -21.92 -30.55
CA ARG A 358 20.31 -21.06 -31.73
C ARG A 358 19.78 -21.72 -33.01
N VAL A 359 19.91 -23.03 -33.14
CA VAL A 359 19.35 -23.79 -34.26
C VAL A 359 17.83 -23.83 -34.16
N GLY A 360 17.30 -24.19 -32.99
CA GLY A 360 15.87 -24.18 -32.71
C GLY A 360 15.25 -22.77 -32.87
N HIS A 361 15.90 -21.75 -32.32
CA HIS A 361 15.44 -20.38 -32.45
C HIS A 361 15.41 -19.90 -33.90
N HIS A 362 16.45 -20.22 -34.70
CA HIS A 362 16.48 -19.83 -36.10
C HIS A 362 15.40 -20.55 -36.90
N PHE A 363 15.21 -21.83 -36.66
CA PHE A 363 14.10 -22.61 -37.23
C PHE A 363 12.73 -21.96 -36.93
N VAL A 364 12.48 -21.59 -35.66
CA VAL A 364 11.22 -20.92 -35.27
C VAL A 364 11.10 -19.56 -35.94
N SER A 365 12.19 -18.81 -36.12
CA SER A 365 12.19 -17.54 -36.86
C SER A 365 11.77 -17.71 -38.31
N GLU A 366 12.19 -18.79 -38.99
CA GLU A 366 11.73 -19.14 -40.35
C GLU A 366 10.22 -19.46 -40.37
N ILE A 367 9.75 -20.20 -39.36
CA ILE A 367 8.31 -20.49 -39.19
C ILE A 367 7.50 -19.22 -39.06
N VAL A 368 7.88 -18.33 -38.12
CA VAL A 368 7.15 -17.08 -37.85
C VAL A 368 7.18 -16.16 -39.08
N THR A 369 8.30 -16.07 -39.76
CA THR A 369 8.43 -15.27 -41.01
C THR A 369 7.48 -15.81 -42.09
N HIS A 370 7.52 -17.11 -42.34
CA HIS A 370 6.61 -17.73 -43.33
C HIS A 370 5.14 -17.58 -42.95
N ALA A 371 4.81 -17.77 -41.68
CA ALA A 371 3.45 -17.66 -41.18
C ALA A 371 2.89 -16.25 -41.35
N ARG A 372 3.67 -15.21 -41.01
CA ARG A 372 3.26 -13.81 -41.17
C ARG A 372 3.08 -13.41 -42.63
N GLN A 373 3.92 -13.91 -43.51
CA GLN A 373 3.79 -13.65 -44.97
C GLN A 373 2.55 -14.29 -45.59
N ASN A 374 2.03 -15.37 -44.99
CA ASN A 374 0.91 -16.16 -45.53
C ASN A 374 -0.34 -16.09 -44.63
N ASP A 375 -0.36 -15.22 -43.62
CA ASP A 375 -1.47 -15.06 -42.65
C ASP A 375 -1.89 -16.39 -41.97
N ILE A 376 -0.90 -17.21 -41.57
CA ILE A 376 -1.13 -18.52 -40.94
C ILE A 376 -1.03 -18.37 -39.41
N ARG A 377 -2.05 -18.85 -38.70
CA ARG A 377 -2.04 -18.91 -37.23
C ARG A 377 -1.21 -20.09 -36.72
N PRO A 378 -0.68 -20.02 -35.47
CA PRO A 378 0.07 -21.13 -34.87
C PRO A 378 -0.68 -22.47 -34.88
N SER A 379 -1.99 -22.47 -34.57
CA SER A 379 -2.85 -23.67 -34.59
C SER A 379 -2.97 -24.32 -35.97
N ASP A 380 -2.89 -23.50 -37.03
CA ASP A 380 -3.19 -23.92 -38.39
C ASP A 380 -1.92 -24.19 -39.19
N PHE A 381 -0.74 -24.01 -38.59
CA PHE A 381 0.54 -24.13 -39.28
C PHE A 381 0.77 -25.58 -39.72
N PRO A 382 1.00 -25.82 -41.05
CA PRO A 382 1.18 -27.18 -41.56
C PRO A 382 2.51 -27.79 -41.12
N TYR A 383 2.46 -29.00 -40.54
CA TYR A 383 3.69 -29.64 -40.06
C TYR A 383 4.66 -30.00 -41.19
N GLU A 384 4.14 -30.38 -42.37
CA GLU A 384 4.97 -30.59 -43.56
C GLU A 384 5.76 -29.33 -43.97
N GLN A 385 5.17 -28.14 -43.77
CA GLN A 385 5.85 -26.88 -44.02
C GLN A 385 6.94 -26.66 -42.96
N ALA A 386 6.67 -27.02 -41.71
CA ALA A 386 7.69 -26.93 -40.65
C ALA A 386 8.89 -27.83 -40.97
N GLN A 387 8.68 -29.03 -41.48
CA GLN A 387 9.77 -29.91 -41.92
C GLN A 387 10.63 -29.28 -43.05
N LYS A 388 10.00 -28.62 -44.01
CA LYS A 388 10.73 -27.89 -45.07
C LYS A 388 11.53 -26.73 -44.52
N LEU A 389 10.97 -25.97 -43.59
CA LEU A 389 11.65 -24.81 -42.97
C LEU A 389 12.79 -25.24 -42.02
N TRP A 390 12.70 -26.46 -41.47
CA TRP A 390 13.81 -27.02 -40.70
C TRP A 390 15.06 -27.20 -41.58
N VAL A 391 14.91 -27.73 -42.79
CA VAL A 391 16.00 -27.85 -43.77
C VAL A 391 16.52 -26.48 -44.19
N THR A 392 15.63 -25.52 -44.37
CA THR A 392 16.00 -24.12 -44.70
C THR A 392 16.85 -23.48 -43.61
N ALA A 393 16.45 -23.64 -42.35
CA ALA A 393 17.19 -23.11 -41.21
C ALA A 393 18.60 -23.74 -41.10
N HIS A 394 18.71 -25.06 -41.33
CA HIS A 394 20.00 -25.72 -41.35
C HIS A 394 20.92 -25.20 -42.49
N LYS A 395 20.34 -24.97 -43.66
CA LYS A 395 21.07 -24.39 -44.79
C LYS A 395 21.59 -22.99 -44.46
N HIS A 396 20.79 -22.14 -43.88
CA HIS A 396 21.20 -20.78 -43.49
C HIS A 396 22.33 -20.78 -42.44
N LEU A 397 22.36 -21.81 -41.58
CA LEU A 397 23.38 -21.97 -40.55
C LEU A 397 24.58 -22.78 -41.03
N SER A 398 24.62 -23.18 -42.30
CA SER A 398 25.69 -24.03 -42.88
C SER A 398 25.82 -25.38 -42.14
N LEU A 399 24.68 -25.97 -41.71
CA LEU A 399 24.65 -27.23 -41.01
C LEU A 399 24.17 -28.36 -41.97
N ASP A 400 24.21 -29.61 -41.48
CA ASP A 400 23.79 -30.79 -42.23
C ASP A 400 22.27 -30.70 -42.51
N THR A 401 21.92 -30.60 -43.80
CA THR A 401 20.55 -30.48 -44.31
C THR A 401 19.83 -31.83 -44.48
N THR A 402 20.53 -32.93 -44.27
CA THR A 402 19.95 -34.28 -44.38
C THR A 402 19.20 -34.70 -43.13
N ARG A 403 19.37 -34.01 -42.02
CA ARG A 403 18.70 -34.28 -40.76
C ARG A 403 17.24 -33.87 -40.83
N ALA A 404 16.31 -34.81 -40.61
CA ALA A 404 14.89 -34.55 -40.48
C ALA A 404 14.62 -33.76 -39.17
N LEU A 405 13.50 -33.00 -39.13
CA LEU A 405 12.98 -32.41 -37.89
C LEU A 405 12.71 -33.56 -36.88
N PRO A 406 13.39 -33.56 -35.72
CA PRO A 406 13.30 -34.69 -34.77
C PRO A 406 11.98 -34.69 -33.99
N MET A 407 11.30 -33.54 -33.92
CA MET A 407 10.03 -33.33 -33.20
C MET A 407 8.89 -33.95 -34.00
N SER A 408 7.98 -34.72 -33.35
CA SER A 408 6.80 -35.25 -33.98
C SER A 408 5.72 -34.20 -34.23
N TYR A 409 4.67 -34.55 -35.00
CA TYR A 409 3.51 -33.69 -35.26
C TYR A 409 2.82 -33.27 -33.94
N ASP A 410 2.57 -34.25 -33.06
CA ASP A 410 1.87 -33.98 -31.78
C ASP A 410 2.68 -33.08 -30.86
N GLU A 411 3.99 -33.32 -30.74
CA GLU A 411 4.89 -32.46 -29.96
C GLU A 411 4.97 -31.04 -30.52
N PHE A 412 4.99 -30.88 -31.84
CA PHE A 412 4.97 -29.56 -32.48
C PHE A 412 3.68 -28.81 -32.18
N LYS A 413 2.54 -29.48 -32.23
CA LYS A 413 1.24 -28.87 -31.89
C LYS A 413 1.13 -28.57 -30.42
N GLU A 414 1.61 -29.45 -29.53
CA GLU A 414 1.64 -29.21 -28.09
C GLU A 414 2.54 -27.96 -27.74
N ALA A 415 3.71 -27.86 -28.35
CA ALA A 415 4.63 -26.76 -28.14
C ALA A 415 4.05 -25.40 -28.60
N LEU A 416 3.08 -25.40 -29.52
CA LEU A 416 2.37 -24.20 -29.96
C LEU A 416 1.07 -23.94 -29.18
N ASN A 417 0.71 -24.81 -28.22
CA ASN A 417 -0.51 -24.67 -27.44
C ASN A 417 -0.28 -23.83 -26.16
N PRO A 418 -0.89 -22.63 -26.04
CA PRO A 418 -0.71 -21.78 -24.87
C PRO A 418 -1.07 -22.44 -23.54
N ALA A 419 -2.08 -23.30 -23.53
CA ALA A 419 -2.50 -24.02 -22.31
C ALA A 419 -1.44 -25.04 -21.86
N ALA A 420 -0.91 -25.82 -22.81
CA ALA A 420 0.15 -26.78 -22.52
C ALA A 420 1.42 -26.07 -21.98
N ILE A 421 1.78 -24.94 -22.58
CA ILE A 421 2.92 -24.14 -22.13
C ILE A 421 2.79 -23.71 -20.67
N VAL A 422 1.63 -23.16 -20.28
CA VAL A 422 1.39 -22.72 -18.90
C VAL A 422 1.43 -23.89 -17.91
N GLN A 423 0.85 -25.03 -18.28
CA GLN A 423 0.81 -26.23 -17.45
C GLN A 423 2.17 -26.92 -17.30
N ASN A 424 2.97 -26.92 -18.36
CA ASN A 424 4.24 -27.65 -18.42
C ASN A 424 5.45 -26.83 -17.88
N ARG A 425 5.23 -25.59 -17.40
CA ARG A 425 6.30 -24.83 -16.74
C ARG A 425 6.82 -25.59 -15.51
N ALA A 426 8.16 -25.62 -15.36
CA ALA A 426 8.83 -26.36 -14.28
C ALA A 426 9.58 -25.46 -13.29
N THR A 427 9.74 -24.19 -13.62
CA THR A 427 10.48 -23.23 -12.77
C THR A 427 9.65 -22.81 -11.57
N THR A 428 10.30 -22.68 -10.41
CA THR A 428 9.71 -22.07 -9.22
C THR A 428 9.23 -20.64 -9.54
N GLY A 429 8.01 -20.35 -9.15
CA GLY A 429 7.39 -19.04 -9.39
C GLY A 429 6.75 -18.88 -10.77
N GLY A 430 6.65 -19.94 -11.55
CA GLY A 430 5.92 -19.95 -12.82
C GLY A 430 4.40 -20.10 -12.66
N PRO A 431 3.64 -20.06 -13.77
CA PRO A 431 2.17 -20.10 -13.76
C PRO A 431 1.56 -21.49 -13.62
N GLN A 432 2.35 -22.55 -13.52
CA GLN A 432 1.85 -23.92 -13.40
C GLN A 432 1.05 -24.13 -12.11
N PRO A 433 0.06 -25.06 -12.09
CA PRO A 433 -0.91 -25.17 -10.99
C PRO A 433 -0.29 -25.33 -9.60
N ALA A 434 0.74 -26.16 -9.45
CA ALA A 434 1.41 -26.39 -8.16
C ALA A 434 2.06 -25.10 -7.59
N GLU A 435 2.69 -24.29 -8.44
CA GLU A 435 3.30 -23.03 -8.05
C GLU A 435 2.24 -21.95 -7.77
N MET A 436 1.16 -21.94 -8.55
CA MET A 436 0.01 -21.08 -8.29
C MET A 436 -0.57 -21.35 -6.90
N GLU A 437 -0.81 -22.61 -6.54
CA GLU A 437 -1.31 -23.01 -5.23
C GLU A 437 -0.34 -22.57 -4.11
N ARG A 438 0.96 -22.82 -4.28
CA ARG A 438 1.99 -22.44 -3.33
C ARG A 438 2.02 -20.92 -3.11
N MET A 439 2.01 -20.13 -4.19
CA MET A 439 2.05 -18.65 -4.11
C MET A 439 0.77 -18.09 -3.49
N LEU A 440 -0.40 -18.63 -3.81
CA LEU A 440 -1.68 -18.24 -3.19
C LEU A 440 -1.67 -18.52 -1.69
N LYS A 441 -1.19 -19.71 -1.28
CA LYS A 441 -1.07 -20.08 0.14
C LYS A 441 -0.13 -19.13 0.91
N ASP A 442 1.02 -18.80 0.33
CA ASP A 442 1.98 -17.86 0.93
C ASP A 442 1.39 -16.44 1.05
N ALA A 443 0.74 -15.94 0.00
CA ALA A 443 0.09 -14.64 0.00
C ALA A 443 -1.01 -14.56 1.09
N ARG A 444 -1.85 -15.58 1.23
CA ARG A 444 -2.87 -15.64 2.28
C ARG A 444 -2.28 -15.65 3.68
N LYS A 445 -1.18 -16.40 3.88
CA LYS A 445 -0.46 -16.44 5.16
C LYS A 445 0.06 -15.04 5.53
N LYS A 446 0.73 -14.36 4.60
CA LYS A 446 1.25 -13.00 4.81
C LYS A 446 0.14 -11.99 5.09
N LEU A 447 -0.97 -12.05 4.36
CA LEU A 447 -2.14 -11.21 4.59
C LEU A 447 -2.77 -11.45 5.97
N LYS A 448 -2.87 -12.70 6.43
CA LYS A 448 -3.35 -13.01 7.78
C LYS A 448 -2.47 -12.38 8.85
N LEU A 449 -1.15 -12.47 8.72
CA LEU A 449 -0.20 -11.85 9.64
C LEU A 449 -0.30 -10.32 9.62
N PHE A 450 -0.42 -9.73 8.44
CA PHE A 450 -0.59 -8.28 8.29
C PHE A 450 -1.89 -7.79 8.95
N ASN A 451 -3.00 -8.49 8.75
CA ASN A 451 -4.28 -8.16 9.40
C ASN A 451 -4.20 -8.30 10.93
N ALA A 452 -3.55 -9.34 11.43
CA ALA A 452 -3.34 -9.53 12.86
C ALA A 452 -2.52 -8.39 13.47
N TRP A 453 -1.49 -7.92 12.76
CA TRP A 453 -0.69 -6.77 13.17
C TRP A 453 -1.55 -5.48 13.22
N ILE A 454 -2.36 -5.19 12.18
CA ILE A 454 -3.27 -4.03 12.18
C ILE A 454 -4.20 -4.07 13.38
N SER A 455 -4.84 -5.21 13.61
CA SER A 455 -5.78 -5.40 14.72
C SER A 455 -5.09 -5.22 16.08
N ALA A 456 -3.90 -5.77 16.26
CA ALA A 456 -3.14 -5.65 17.50
C ALA A 456 -2.76 -4.19 17.80
N ARG A 457 -2.30 -3.43 16.78
CA ARG A 457 -1.94 -2.01 16.96
C ARG A 457 -3.16 -1.14 17.25
N SER A 458 -4.25 -1.35 16.54
CA SER A 458 -5.52 -0.62 16.78
C SER A 458 -6.05 -0.91 18.18
N SER A 459 -6.12 -2.18 18.60
CA SER A 459 -6.58 -2.57 19.93
C SER A 459 -5.70 -2.02 21.04
N PHE A 460 -4.38 -1.97 20.83
CA PHE A 460 -3.45 -1.39 21.81
C PHE A 460 -3.75 0.09 22.07
N ILE A 461 -3.96 0.89 21.01
CA ILE A 461 -4.33 2.31 21.13
C ILE A 461 -5.66 2.45 21.88
N GLU A 462 -6.70 1.70 21.51
CA GLU A 462 -8.02 1.80 22.14
C GLU A 462 -7.97 1.41 23.61
N THR A 463 -7.26 0.32 23.97
CA THR A 463 -7.09 -0.11 25.34
C THR A 463 -6.36 0.94 26.18
N SER A 464 -5.27 1.50 25.65
CA SER A 464 -4.52 2.56 26.32
C SER A 464 -5.36 3.79 26.64
N LEU A 465 -6.14 4.24 25.67
CA LEU A 465 -7.05 5.39 25.84
C LEU A 465 -8.19 5.08 26.81
N THR A 466 -8.71 3.85 26.79
CA THR A 466 -9.71 3.41 27.77
C THR A 466 -9.17 3.40 29.18
N ASN A 467 -7.96 2.93 29.38
CA ASN A 467 -7.28 2.95 30.69
C ASN A 467 -7.10 4.41 31.17
N LEU A 468 -6.67 5.32 30.27
CA LEU A 468 -6.56 6.74 30.60
C LEU A 468 -7.91 7.34 31.03
N GLU A 469 -9.00 7.06 30.28
CA GLU A 469 -10.32 7.55 30.63
C GLU A 469 -10.78 7.02 32.01
N THR A 470 -10.49 5.77 32.31
CA THR A 470 -10.82 5.13 33.60
C THR A 470 -10.10 5.83 34.74
N ASP A 471 -8.78 6.02 34.64
CA ASP A 471 -7.99 6.62 35.71
C ASP A 471 -8.26 8.13 35.83
N PHE A 472 -8.51 8.82 34.74
CA PHE A 472 -8.98 10.21 34.77
C PHE A 472 -10.36 10.34 35.43
N GLY A 473 -11.25 9.36 35.23
CA GLY A 473 -12.54 9.27 35.89
C GLY A 473 -12.42 9.15 37.43
N LYS A 474 -11.43 8.39 37.94
CA LYS A 474 -11.14 8.30 39.38
C LYS A 474 -10.72 9.66 39.95
N VAL A 475 -9.86 10.40 39.24
CA VAL A 475 -9.46 11.76 39.62
C VAL A 475 -10.69 12.66 39.76
N LEU A 476 -11.64 12.58 38.81
CA LEU A 476 -12.90 13.37 38.86
C LEU A 476 -13.78 13.01 40.03
N GLN A 477 -13.73 11.77 40.55
CA GLN A 477 -14.47 11.31 41.72
C GLN A 477 -13.77 11.66 43.05
N GLY A 478 -12.59 12.28 42.98
CA GLY A 478 -11.79 12.58 44.16
C GLY A 478 -11.05 11.37 44.77
N GLU A 479 -10.98 10.26 43.99
CA GLU A 479 -10.22 9.09 44.36
C GLU A 479 -8.75 9.30 43.92
N GLY A 480 -7.79 9.19 44.85
CA GLY A 480 -6.38 9.08 44.46
C GLY A 480 -6.17 7.77 43.72
N ALA A 481 -5.36 7.75 42.65
CA ALA A 481 -5.00 6.50 42.03
C ALA A 481 -4.36 5.60 43.08
N ALA A 482 -4.87 4.36 43.20
CA ALA A 482 -4.33 3.39 44.12
C ALA A 482 -2.85 3.20 43.83
N SER A 483 -2.02 3.39 44.84
CA SER A 483 -0.59 3.02 44.81
C SER A 483 -0.48 1.59 44.33
N VAL A 484 0.06 1.39 43.16
CA VAL A 484 0.49 0.08 42.70
C VAL A 484 1.75 -0.22 43.46
N GLU A 485 1.64 -1.12 44.47
CA GLU A 485 2.78 -1.74 45.12
C GLU A 485 3.63 -2.56 44.13
#